data_25c2c6e750ab426c017136f5c7c9eaf6
#
_entry.id   25c2c6e750ab426c017136f5c7c9eaf6
#
_cell.length_a   1.000
_cell.length_b   1.000
_cell.length_c   1.000
_cell.angle_alpha   90.00
_cell.angle_beta   90.00
_cell.angle_gamma   90.00
#
_symmetry.space_group_name_H-M   'P 1'
#
loop_
_entity.id
_entity.type
_entity.pdbx_description
1 polymer ?
#
loop_
_entity_poly.entity_id
_entity_poly.type
_entity_poly.pdbx_seq_one_letter_code
_entity_poly.pdbx_strand_id
1 'polypeptide(L)'
;MGEHFHEHDHACVHSHGHVHENQKAVVNRLARAIGHLEKVKRMVEEGYDCSEVLVQLAAVRSALDNTGKVILQDHLRHCRVDAVAAGDEDAIDELCAAIDKFMK
;
A
#
# COMPACT_ATOMS: atom_id res chain seq x y z
N MET A 1 -2.63 25.12 -1.75
CA MET A 1 -2.50 24.50 -1.78
C MET A 1 -2.28 23.76 -1.98
N GLY A 2 -2.25 23.52 -1.85
CA GLY A 2 -2.02 22.58 -2.13
C GLY A 2 -1.39 22.02 -2.37
N GLU A 3 -1.11 22.14 -2.20
CA GLU A 3 -0.63 21.51 -2.43
C GLU A 3 -0.11 20.89 -2.54
N HIS A 4 0.07 21.04 -2.50
CA HIS A 4 0.51 20.20 -2.82
C HIS A 4 1.05 19.61 -2.69
N PHE A 5 1.26 19.48 -2.50
CA PHE A 5 1.71 18.71 -2.56
C PHE A 5 2.46 18.48 -2.79
N HIS A 6 2.83 18.67 -2.86
CA HIS A 6 3.46 18.17 -3.21
C HIS A 6 4.32 17.96 -2.95
N GLU A 7 4.53 18.27 -2.74
CA GLU A 7 5.33 18.02 -2.56
C GLU A 7 5.83 17.26 -2.16
N HIS A 8 6.02 16.66 -1.90
CA HIS A 8 6.40 15.74 -1.63
C HIS A 8 6.67 14.81 -1.72
N ASP A 9 6.66 14.37 -1.83
CA ASP A 9 6.93 13.47 -2.06
C ASP A 9 7.71 12.86 -2.20
N HIS A 10 8.41 12.23 -2.00
CA HIS A 10 9.21 11.84 -2.52
C HIS A 10 10.02 10.79 -2.45
N ALA A 11 10.29 10.07 -1.93
CA ALA A 11 10.88 8.96 -1.90
C ALA A 11 11.18 8.39 -3.20
N CYS A 12 10.95 7.23 -3.52
CA CYS A 12 11.27 6.82 -4.76
C CYS A 12 10.58 7.55 -5.76
N VAL A 13 9.81 8.37 -5.39
CA VAL A 13 9.12 8.99 -6.21
C VAL A 13 9.78 9.93 -6.89
N HIS A 14 10.40 10.71 -6.31
CA HIS A 14 10.59 11.74 -6.94
C HIS A 14 11.62 11.66 -7.78
N SER A 15 12.35 10.99 -7.52
CA SER A 15 13.37 11.19 -8.24
C SER A 15 13.21 10.75 -9.54
N HIS A 16 12.41 10.12 -9.90
CA HIS A 16 12.46 9.66 -11.09
C HIS A 16 11.43 9.92 -11.86
N GLY A 17 10.67 10.61 -11.50
CA GLY A 17 9.62 10.82 -12.30
C GLY A 17 8.94 9.59 -12.65
N HIS A 18 9.09 8.54 -11.96
CA HIS A 18 8.31 7.50 -12.25
C HIS A 18 6.98 7.72 -11.90
N VAL A 19 6.08 7.61 -12.73
CA VAL A 19 4.72 7.61 -12.41
C VAL A 19 4.40 6.19 -12.32
N HIS A 20 4.05 5.76 -11.17
CA HIS A 20 3.62 4.39 -10.99
C HIS A 20 2.27 4.25 -11.65
N GLU A 21 2.21 3.43 -12.66
CA GLU A 21 0.97 3.25 -13.38
C GLU A 21 -0.15 2.84 -12.46
N ASN A 22 0.18 2.15 -11.39
CA ASN A 22 -0.81 1.66 -10.45
C ASN A 22 -1.12 2.60 -9.31
N GLN A 23 -0.53 3.80 -9.31
CA GLN A 23 -0.73 4.69 -8.17
C GLN A 23 -2.20 5.00 -7.91
N LYS A 24 -2.93 5.36 -8.96
CA LYS A 24 -4.34 5.68 -8.79
C LYS A 24 -5.13 4.45 -8.36
N ALA A 25 -4.81 3.29 -8.91
CA ALA A 25 -5.48 2.07 -8.52
C ALA A 25 -5.21 1.72 -7.06
N VAL A 26 -3.98 1.93 -6.60
CA VAL A 26 -3.62 1.68 -5.21
C VAL A 26 -4.37 2.63 -4.28
N VAL A 27 -4.40 3.92 -4.63
CA VAL A 27 -5.13 4.90 -3.83
C VAL A 27 -6.60 4.53 -3.75
N ASN A 28 -7.20 4.10 -4.85
CA ASN A 28 -8.60 3.71 -4.86
C ASN A 28 -8.84 2.46 -3.99
N ARG A 29 -7.93 1.50 -4.03
CA ARG A 29 -8.03 0.32 -3.18
C ARG A 29 -7.95 0.70 -1.71
N LEU A 30 -7.03 1.60 -1.37
CA LEU A 30 -6.90 2.05 0.01
C LEU A 30 -8.14 2.82 0.46
N ALA A 31 -8.68 3.66 -0.42
CA ALA A 31 -9.89 4.42 -0.08
C ALA A 31 -11.05 3.48 0.22
N ARG A 32 -11.19 2.42 -0.57
CA ARG A 32 -12.26 1.44 -0.32
C ARG A 32 -12.03 0.70 0.99
N ALA A 33 -10.78 0.35 1.30
CA ALA A 33 -10.47 -0.33 2.55
C ALA A 33 -10.73 0.57 3.75
N ILE A 34 -10.41 1.87 3.62
CA ILE A 34 -10.68 2.83 4.69
C ILE A 34 -12.18 2.91 4.96
N GLY A 35 -12.98 3.03 3.90
CA GLY A 35 -14.44 3.07 4.07
C GLY A 35 -14.99 1.80 4.67
N HIS A 36 -14.45 0.65 4.27
CA HIS A 36 -14.88 -0.63 4.82
C HIS A 36 -14.51 -0.74 6.31
N LEU A 37 -13.30 -0.29 6.65
CA LEU A 37 -12.87 -0.31 8.04
C LEU A 37 -13.72 0.62 8.91
N GLU A 38 -14.13 1.76 8.38
CA GLU A 38 -15.03 2.65 9.08
C GLU A 38 -16.38 1.97 9.35
N LYS A 39 -16.85 1.19 8.37
CA LYS A 39 -18.07 0.43 8.58
C LYS A 39 -17.90 -0.59 9.71
N VAL A 40 -16.75 -1.27 9.75
CA VAL A 40 -16.49 -2.25 10.81
C VAL A 40 -16.49 -1.55 12.17
N LYS A 41 -15.88 -0.37 12.24
CA LYS A 41 -15.85 0.40 13.48
C LYS A 41 -17.26 0.70 13.94
N ARG A 42 -18.13 1.13 13.02
CA ARG A 42 -19.54 1.41 13.39
C ARG A 42 -20.26 0.15 13.83
N MET A 43 -19.96 -0.99 13.21
CA MET A 43 -20.59 -2.23 13.63
C MET A 43 -20.25 -2.55 15.09
N VAL A 44 -18.99 -2.32 15.48
CA VAL A 44 -18.58 -2.53 16.86
C VAL A 44 -19.32 -1.54 17.78
N GLU A 45 -19.38 -0.28 17.37
CA GLU A 45 -20.06 0.75 18.18
C GLU A 45 -21.53 0.44 18.36
N GLU A 46 -22.15 -0.16 17.36
CA GLU A 46 -23.57 -0.47 17.40
C GLU A 46 -23.89 -1.85 17.98
N GLY A 47 -22.86 -2.55 18.41
CA GLY A 47 -23.09 -3.82 19.11
C GLY A 47 -23.42 -5.01 18.23
N TYR A 48 -22.94 -5.00 16.97
CA TYR A 48 -23.18 -6.14 16.11
C TYR A 48 -22.52 -7.39 16.68
N ASP A 49 -23.04 -8.53 16.29
CA ASP A 49 -22.51 -9.82 16.71
C ASP A 49 -21.03 -9.95 16.33
N CYS A 50 -20.23 -10.51 17.24
CA CYS A 50 -18.79 -10.63 17.01
C CYS A 50 -18.46 -11.40 15.75
N SER A 51 -19.21 -12.44 15.42
CA SER A 51 -18.92 -13.21 14.24
C SER A 51 -19.11 -12.39 12.98
N GLU A 52 -20.10 -11.51 12.95
CA GLU A 52 -20.32 -10.64 11.80
C GLU A 52 -19.19 -9.62 11.68
N VAL A 53 -18.77 -9.07 12.81
CA VAL A 53 -17.67 -8.09 12.81
C VAL A 53 -16.40 -8.75 12.31
N LEU A 54 -16.10 -9.96 12.77
CA LEU A 54 -14.88 -10.65 12.40
C LEU A 54 -14.84 -10.99 10.91
N VAL A 55 -15.97 -11.36 10.33
CA VAL A 55 -16.03 -11.63 8.90
C VAL A 55 -15.70 -10.37 8.11
N GLN A 56 -16.26 -9.23 8.51
CA GLN A 56 -16.01 -7.98 7.82
C GLN A 56 -14.55 -7.54 8.02
N LEU A 57 -14.03 -7.72 9.22
CA LEU A 57 -12.63 -7.35 9.48
C LEU A 57 -11.68 -8.22 8.67
N ALA A 58 -12.00 -9.51 8.52
CA ALA A 58 -11.18 -10.38 7.69
C ALA A 58 -11.17 -9.92 6.23
N ALA A 59 -12.30 -9.41 5.75
CA ALA A 59 -12.37 -8.88 4.40
C ALA A 59 -11.49 -7.64 4.23
N VAL A 60 -11.46 -6.76 5.25
CA VAL A 60 -10.59 -5.59 5.21
C VAL A 60 -9.13 -6.03 5.19
N ARG A 61 -8.79 -7.01 6.02
CA ARG A 61 -7.42 -7.52 6.07
C ARG A 61 -6.99 -8.07 4.72
N SER A 62 -7.85 -8.85 4.07
CA SER A 62 -7.55 -9.39 2.75
C SER A 62 -7.37 -8.29 1.72
N ALA A 63 -8.20 -7.24 1.79
CA ALA A 63 -8.09 -6.12 0.87
C ALA A 63 -6.75 -5.41 1.04
N LEU A 64 -6.29 -5.27 2.28
CA LEU A 64 -5.00 -4.64 2.55
C LEU A 64 -3.84 -5.52 2.08
N ASP A 65 -3.93 -6.83 2.29
CA ASP A 65 -2.92 -7.75 1.79
C ASP A 65 -2.81 -7.66 0.28
N ASN A 66 -3.93 -7.64 -0.41
CA ASN A 66 -3.92 -7.55 -1.87
C ASN A 66 -3.38 -6.22 -2.34
N THR A 67 -3.69 -5.14 -1.64
CA THR A 67 -3.15 -3.83 -1.97
C THR A 67 -1.64 -3.83 -1.80
N GLY A 68 -1.14 -4.44 -0.73
CA GLY A 68 0.29 -4.56 -0.51
C GLY A 68 0.98 -5.32 -1.64
N LYS A 69 0.35 -6.38 -2.14
CA LYS A 69 0.90 -7.15 -3.24
C LYS A 69 1.01 -6.30 -4.51
N VAL A 70 0.00 -5.47 -4.77
CA VAL A 70 0.04 -4.58 -5.93
C VAL A 70 1.20 -3.60 -5.79
N ILE A 71 1.37 -3.02 -4.60
CA ILE A 71 2.47 -2.10 -4.34
C ILE A 71 3.82 -2.78 -4.56
N LEU A 72 3.98 -3.99 -4.05
CA LEU A 72 5.22 -4.72 -4.19
C LEU A 72 5.52 -5.03 -5.65
N GLN A 73 4.53 -5.45 -6.39
CA GLN A 73 4.72 -5.75 -7.80
C GLN A 73 5.18 -4.53 -8.57
N ASP A 74 4.61 -3.38 -8.25
CA ASP A 74 4.97 -2.14 -8.90
C ASP A 74 6.41 -1.77 -8.56
N HIS A 75 6.80 -1.90 -7.29
CA HIS A 75 8.16 -1.62 -6.87
C HIS A 75 9.16 -2.57 -7.51
N LEU A 76 8.84 -3.85 -7.58
CA LEU A 76 9.72 -4.81 -8.20
C LEU A 76 9.92 -4.49 -9.67
N ARG A 77 8.86 -4.03 -10.32
CA ARG A 77 8.97 -3.75 -11.74
C ARG A 77 9.74 -2.49 -12.04
N HIS A 78 9.50 -1.44 -11.26
CA HIS A 78 10.09 -0.14 -11.56
C HIS A 78 11.33 0.18 -10.74
N CYS A 79 11.23 0.15 -9.44
CA CYS A 79 12.32 0.61 -8.58
C CYS A 79 13.47 -0.38 -8.53
N ARG A 80 13.16 -1.67 -8.52
CA ARG A 80 14.21 -2.67 -8.47
C ARG A 80 15.05 -2.68 -9.74
N VAL A 81 14.39 -2.53 -10.87
CA VAL A 81 15.11 -2.49 -12.14
C VAL A 81 16.06 -1.31 -12.16
N ASP A 82 15.60 -0.16 -11.72
CA ASP A 82 16.44 1.03 -11.66
C ASP A 82 17.61 0.85 -10.71
N ALA A 83 17.36 0.26 -9.55
CA ALA A 83 18.42 0.06 -8.56
C ALA A 83 19.48 -0.92 -9.09
N VAL A 84 19.05 -1.98 -9.75
CA VAL A 84 19.99 -2.93 -10.33
C VAL A 84 20.81 -2.26 -11.42
N ALA A 85 20.18 -1.49 -12.27
CA ALA A 85 20.87 -0.79 -13.34
C ALA A 85 21.89 0.20 -12.79
N ALA A 86 21.58 0.80 -11.65
CA ALA A 86 22.48 1.76 -11.02
C ALA A 86 23.53 1.10 -10.12
N GLY A 87 23.42 -0.20 -9.88
CA GLY A 87 24.33 -0.89 -8.99
C GLY A 87 24.07 -0.60 -7.52
N ASP A 88 22.86 -0.20 -7.17
CA ASP A 88 22.53 0.18 -5.80
C ASP A 88 22.06 -1.03 -5.03
N GLU A 89 23.00 -1.73 -4.40
CA GLU A 89 22.67 -2.92 -3.63
C GLU A 89 21.94 -2.60 -2.34
N ASP A 90 22.18 -1.43 -1.77
CA ASP A 90 21.49 -1.04 -0.53
C ASP A 90 19.99 -0.88 -0.76
N ALA A 91 19.62 -0.30 -1.89
CA ALA A 91 18.19 -0.15 -2.20
C ALA A 91 17.53 -1.51 -2.38
N ILE A 92 18.24 -2.46 -2.97
CA ILE A 92 17.71 -3.81 -3.15
C ILE A 92 17.54 -4.48 -1.79
N ASP A 93 18.52 -4.33 -0.91
CA ASP A 93 18.45 -4.92 0.42
C ASP A 93 17.30 -4.33 1.22
N GLU A 94 17.10 -3.02 1.12
CA GLU A 94 15.99 -2.37 1.80
C GLU A 94 14.64 -2.88 1.32
N LEU A 95 14.51 -3.07 0.01
CA LEU A 95 13.27 -3.59 -0.54
C LEU A 95 13.02 -5.01 -0.07
N CYS A 96 14.04 -5.85 -0.05
CA CYS A 96 13.91 -7.21 0.43
C CYS A 96 13.47 -7.25 1.88
N ALA A 97 14.04 -6.36 2.71
CA ALA A 97 13.66 -6.30 4.12
C ALA A 97 12.20 -5.86 4.28
N ALA A 98 11.75 -4.93 3.45
CA ALA A 98 10.36 -4.48 3.50
C ALA A 98 9.40 -5.60 3.08
N ILE A 99 9.79 -6.36 2.06
CA ILE A 99 8.98 -7.50 1.60
C ILE A 99 8.86 -8.51 2.74
N ASP A 100 9.96 -8.82 3.41
CA ASP A 100 9.94 -9.80 4.49
C ASP A 100 9.01 -9.35 5.61
N LYS A 101 9.04 -8.07 5.96
CA LYS A 101 8.15 -7.57 6.98
C LYS A 101 6.69 -7.66 6.56
N PHE A 102 6.41 -7.34 5.32
CA PHE A 102 5.02 -7.36 4.86
C PHE A 102 4.48 -8.78 4.79
N MET A 103 5.32 -9.74 4.41
CA MET A 103 4.87 -11.12 4.23
C MET A 103 4.70 -11.86 5.56
N LYS A 104 5.15 -11.29 6.64
CA LYS A 104 4.87 -11.89 7.93
C LYS A 104 3.45 -11.64 8.34
#